data_401428c2aa217d55cfd645c95001253b
#
_entry.id   401428c2aa217d55cfd645c95001253b
#
_cell.length_a   1.000
_cell.length_b   1.000
_cell.length_c   1.000
_cell.angle_alpha   90.00
_cell.angle_beta   90.00
_cell.angle_gamma   90.00
#
_symmetry.space_group_name_H-M   'P 1'
#
loop_
_entity.id
_entity.type
_entity.pdbx_description
1 polymer ?
#
loop_
_entity_poly.entity_id
_entity_poly.type
_entity_poly.pdbx_seq_one_letter_code
_entity_poly.pdbx_strand_id
1 'polypeptide(L)'
;MRWRLLYGLMMTIMFFSHTVVAALPTWERPAFIENAFFHVALEYEFTSTTAPRLAKWSHPIRVWFRHDVGHQALHEEMARLHLAHLAQLTHLPITVVARRADANFIWYFTRQSEWQKIIRTELGEKALNNIYGSVCMFGVKLDPDSHEIRRATVIIPVDQARSHGKLLGCIIEESTQALGLFNDSEQAYPSIFNDKTPDDFLSPLDIILLKLLYEPTLTSGMSPSVLQPLLQQLLLQYQQQGKLKQALYQSRHAPIVEQFGR
;
A
#
# COMPACT_ATOMS: atom_id res chain seq x y z
N MET A 1 11.92 -70.47 -55.02
CA MET A 1 12.66 -69.63 -54.09
C MET A 1 11.99 -68.28 -54.05
N ARG A 2 11.14 -68.01 -53.03
CA ARG A 2 10.33 -66.76 -52.87
C ARG A 2 10.88 -65.95 -51.72
N TRP A 3 11.48 -64.80 -52.01
CA TRP A 3 11.91 -63.83 -51.01
C TRP A 3 10.73 -62.93 -50.66
N ARG A 4 10.32 -62.93 -49.39
CA ARG A 4 9.39 -61.98 -48.81
C ARG A 4 10.16 -60.78 -48.25
N LEU A 5 9.97 -59.62 -48.87
CA LEU A 5 10.42 -58.33 -48.34
C LEU A 5 9.42 -57.90 -47.24
N LEU A 6 9.91 -57.80 -45.97
CA LEU A 6 9.22 -57.19 -44.85
C LEU A 6 9.53 -55.72 -44.86
N TYR A 7 8.56 -54.85 -45.18
CA TYR A 7 8.64 -53.41 -44.97
C TYR A 7 8.24 -53.14 -43.51
N GLY A 8 9.25 -52.74 -42.70
CA GLY A 8 9.04 -52.22 -41.35
C GLY A 8 8.54 -50.77 -41.42
N LEU A 9 7.29 -50.53 -41.04
CA LEU A 9 6.71 -49.20 -40.91
C LEU A 9 7.22 -48.59 -39.60
N MET A 10 8.16 -47.65 -39.69
CA MET A 10 8.70 -46.92 -38.55
C MET A 10 7.77 -45.76 -38.22
N MET A 11 6.89 -45.97 -37.23
CA MET A 11 5.92 -44.98 -36.75
C MET A 11 6.64 -43.97 -35.85
N THR A 12 6.96 -42.79 -36.39
CA THR A 12 7.61 -41.69 -35.62
C THR A 12 6.49 -41.03 -34.72
N ILE A 13 6.53 -41.31 -33.44
CA ILE A 13 5.68 -40.67 -32.46
C ILE A 13 6.25 -39.26 -32.15
N MET A 14 5.64 -38.21 -32.74
CA MET A 14 5.91 -36.85 -32.36
C MET A 14 5.31 -36.55 -30.99
N PHE A 15 6.15 -36.44 -29.96
CA PHE A 15 5.74 -35.91 -28.68
C PHE A 15 5.54 -34.38 -28.80
N PHE A 16 4.30 -33.93 -28.91
CA PHE A 16 3.96 -32.52 -28.68
C PHE A 16 4.08 -32.25 -27.19
N SER A 17 5.20 -31.63 -26.77
CA SER A 17 5.33 -31.07 -25.44
C SER A 17 4.40 -29.87 -25.29
N HIS A 18 3.24 -30.09 -24.70
CA HIS A 18 2.35 -29.00 -24.31
C HIS A 18 3.01 -28.33 -23.10
N THR A 19 3.62 -27.16 -23.31
CA THR A 19 4.03 -26.28 -22.22
C THR A 19 2.76 -25.77 -21.54
N VAL A 20 2.42 -26.35 -20.39
CA VAL A 20 1.39 -25.81 -19.51
C VAL A 20 1.93 -24.49 -18.97
N VAL A 21 1.47 -23.37 -19.52
CA VAL A 21 1.72 -22.06 -18.95
C VAL A 21 0.87 -21.99 -17.68
N ALA A 22 1.50 -22.04 -16.52
CA ALA A 22 0.82 -21.86 -15.24
C ALA A 22 0.10 -20.50 -15.24
N ALA A 23 -1.16 -20.49 -14.85
CA ALA A 23 -1.92 -19.24 -14.72
C ALA A 23 -1.25 -18.36 -13.66
N LEU A 24 -1.11 -17.06 -13.95
CA LEU A 24 -0.58 -16.09 -12.98
C LEU A 24 -1.46 -16.06 -11.73
N PRO A 25 -0.87 -15.91 -10.53
CA PRO A 25 -1.61 -15.59 -9.32
C PRO A 25 -2.56 -14.41 -9.55
N THR A 26 -3.67 -14.35 -8.85
CA THR A 26 -4.71 -13.33 -9.08
C THR A 26 -4.15 -11.92 -8.98
N TRP A 27 -3.32 -11.66 -7.96
CA TRP A 27 -2.71 -10.36 -7.72
C TRP A 27 -1.65 -9.94 -8.78
N GLU A 28 -1.18 -10.84 -9.63
CA GLU A 28 -0.25 -10.55 -10.73
C GLU A 28 -0.99 -10.20 -12.05
N ARG A 29 -2.30 -10.31 -12.10
CA ARG A 29 -3.09 -10.01 -13.30
C ARG A 29 -3.28 -8.51 -13.46
N PRO A 30 -2.94 -7.89 -14.60
CA PRO A 30 -3.08 -6.44 -14.80
C PRO A 30 -4.47 -5.90 -14.48
N ALA A 31 -5.52 -6.56 -14.94
CA ALA A 31 -6.89 -6.15 -14.67
C ALA A 31 -7.25 -6.19 -13.18
N PHE A 32 -6.68 -7.13 -12.41
CA PHE A 32 -6.86 -7.18 -10.98
C PHE A 32 -6.13 -6.02 -10.27
N ILE A 33 -4.88 -5.73 -10.66
CA ILE A 33 -4.10 -4.63 -10.09
C ILE A 33 -4.77 -3.29 -10.42
N GLU A 34 -5.24 -3.12 -11.66
CA GLU A 34 -5.99 -1.92 -12.07
C GLU A 34 -7.23 -1.71 -11.20
N ASN A 35 -8.04 -2.75 -11.02
CA ASN A 35 -9.23 -2.71 -10.17
C ASN A 35 -8.88 -2.38 -8.71
N ALA A 36 -7.90 -3.07 -8.13
CA ALA A 36 -7.43 -2.81 -6.77
C ALA A 36 -6.93 -1.36 -6.61
N PHE A 37 -6.17 -0.84 -7.60
CA PHE A 37 -5.70 0.54 -7.59
C PHE A 37 -6.86 1.54 -7.54
N PHE A 38 -7.90 1.36 -8.35
CA PHE A 38 -9.06 2.25 -8.35
C PHE A 38 -9.78 2.24 -7.00
N HIS A 39 -9.99 1.07 -6.40
CA HIS A 39 -10.66 0.97 -5.11
C HIS A 39 -9.82 1.54 -3.96
N VAL A 40 -8.52 1.32 -3.96
CA VAL A 40 -7.65 1.75 -2.84
C VAL A 40 -7.21 3.21 -2.96
N ALA A 41 -6.96 3.71 -4.17
CA ALA A 41 -6.42 5.06 -4.38
C ALA A 41 -7.45 6.15 -4.68
N LEU A 42 -8.67 5.80 -5.13
CA LEU A 42 -9.68 6.77 -5.54
C LEU A 42 -10.95 6.76 -4.69
N GLU A 43 -11.12 5.76 -3.86
CA GLU A 43 -12.20 5.72 -2.86
C GLU A 43 -11.66 6.16 -1.50
N TYR A 44 -12.56 6.41 -0.57
CA TYR A 44 -12.25 6.81 0.80
C TYR A 44 -13.04 5.93 1.76
N GLU A 45 -12.39 5.36 2.74
CA GLU A 45 -12.99 4.44 3.71
C GLU A 45 -14.26 5.00 4.39
N PHE A 46 -14.25 6.28 4.72
CA PHE A 46 -15.33 6.90 5.51
C PHE A 46 -16.17 7.95 4.76
N THR A 47 -15.87 8.20 3.48
CA THR A 47 -16.59 9.23 2.70
C THR A 47 -16.77 8.79 1.26
N SER A 48 -18.01 8.87 0.76
CA SER A 48 -18.26 8.71 -0.66
C SER A 48 -18.02 10.02 -1.40
N THR A 49 -17.33 9.94 -2.53
CA THR A 49 -17.18 11.07 -3.44
C THR A 49 -17.78 10.75 -4.80
N THR A 50 -18.52 11.72 -5.38
CA THR A 50 -19.08 11.60 -6.74
C THR A 50 -18.06 11.94 -7.82
N ALA A 51 -16.94 12.55 -7.45
CA ALA A 51 -15.89 12.97 -8.38
C ALA A 51 -14.50 12.60 -7.82
N PRO A 52 -14.15 11.31 -7.79
CA PRO A 52 -12.86 10.87 -7.25
C PRO A 52 -11.70 11.46 -8.05
N ARG A 53 -10.65 11.83 -7.35
CA ARG A 53 -9.41 12.35 -7.92
C ARG A 53 -8.22 11.69 -7.26
N LEU A 54 -7.19 11.40 -8.05
CA LEU A 54 -5.93 10.90 -7.52
C LEU A 54 -5.32 11.94 -6.57
N ALA A 55 -4.87 11.49 -5.40
CA ALA A 55 -4.16 12.34 -4.47
C ALA A 55 -2.86 11.67 -4.05
N LYS A 56 -1.76 12.42 -4.08
CA LYS A 56 -0.45 11.97 -3.61
C LYS A 56 0.41 13.14 -3.14
N TRP A 57 1.51 12.84 -2.49
CA TRP A 57 2.52 13.85 -2.17
C TRP A 57 3.34 14.22 -3.40
N SER A 58 3.57 15.52 -3.59
CA SER A 58 4.50 16.06 -4.59
C SER A 58 5.71 16.75 -3.94
N HIS A 59 5.73 16.82 -2.60
CA HIS A 59 6.76 17.50 -1.81
C HIS A 59 7.39 16.55 -0.79
N PRO A 60 8.62 16.86 -0.30
CA PRO A 60 9.24 16.09 0.78
C PRO A 60 8.36 15.96 2.01
N ILE A 61 8.31 14.75 2.57
CA ILE A 61 7.56 14.46 3.79
C ILE A 61 8.47 14.66 4.98
N ARG A 62 8.04 15.48 5.94
CA ARG A 62 8.73 15.76 7.18
C ARG A 62 7.88 15.28 8.34
N VAL A 63 8.30 14.17 8.94
CA VAL A 63 7.58 13.46 10.01
C VAL A 63 7.99 13.97 11.37
N TRP A 64 7.03 14.27 12.23
CA TRP A 64 7.26 14.54 13.63
C TRP A 64 6.46 13.55 14.48
N PHE A 65 7.16 12.91 15.44
CA PHE A 65 6.55 11.96 16.36
C PHE A 65 6.18 12.66 17.68
N ARG A 66 5.00 12.32 18.21
CA ARG A 66 4.60 12.59 19.58
C ARG A 66 4.35 11.29 20.32
N HIS A 67 4.95 11.19 21.49
CA HIS A 67 4.80 10.06 22.39
C HIS A 67 4.17 10.47 23.71
N ASP A 68 3.00 9.92 23.99
CA ASP A 68 2.30 10.06 25.28
C ASP A 68 2.30 8.72 26.07
N VAL A 69 3.12 7.75 25.61
CA VAL A 69 3.23 6.37 26.14
C VAL A 69 4.68 5.94 26.25
N GLY A 70 4.93 4.87 27.02
CA GLY A 70 6.27 4.27 27.13
C GLY A 70 6.74 3.55 25.85
N HIS A 71 7.98 3.02 25.90
CA HIS A 71 8.61 2.28 24.80
C HIS A 71 8.82 3.10 23.50
N GLN A 72 9.07 4.39 23.65
CA GLN A 72 9.28 5.33 22.53
C GLN A 72 10.29 4.80 21.51
N ALA A 73 11.45 4.29 21.96
CA ALA A 73 12.50 3.80 21.06
C ALA A 73 12.00 2.68 20.12
N LEU A 74 11.23 1.73 20.66
CA LEU A 74 10.66 0.62 19.87
C LEU A 74 9.65 1.12 18.83
N HIS A 75 8.74 2.03 19.23
CA HIS A 75 7.74 2.57 18.33
C HIS A 75 8.37 3.39 17.20
N GLU A 76 9.38 4.20 17.53
CA GLU A 76 10.10 4.97 16.52
C GLU A 76 10.94 4.07 15.61
N GLU A 77 11.55 3.01 16.12
CA GLU A 77 12.29 2.06 15.30
C GLU A 77 11.39 1.42 14.23
N MET A 78 10.23 0.88 14.63
CA MET A 78 9.24 0.33 13.70
C MET A 78 8.82 1.36 12.64
N ALA A 79 8.44 2.57 13.08
CA ALA A 79 8.01 3.64 12.19
C ALA A 79 9.12 4.09 11.22
N ARG A 80 10.36 4.25 11.69
CA ARG A 80 11.51 4.68 10.88
C ARG A 80 11.90 3.65 9.84
N LEU A 81 11.90 2.36 10.20
CA LEU A 81 12.16 1.26 9.23
C LEU A 81 11.12 1.26 8.11
N HIS A 82 9.85 1.42 8.48
CA HIS A 82 8.79 1.46 7.47
C HIS A 82 8.84 2.72 6.60
N LEU A 83 9.05 3.90 7.21
CA LEU A 83 9.21 5.16 6.46
C LEU A 83 10.39 5.11 5.48
N ALA A 84 11.51 4.48 5.86
CA ALA A 84 12.65 4.28 4.96
C ALA A 84 12.26 3.36 3.78
N HIS A 85 11.49 2.30 4.03
CA HIS A 85 10.95 1.43 2.98
C HIS A 85 10.02 2.20 2.04
N LEU A 86 9.07 2.99 2.58
CA LEU A 86 8.18 3.82 1.78
C LEU A 86 8.96 4.83 0.92
N ALA A 87 10.01 5.46 1.47
CA ALA A 87 10.87 6.37 0.72
C ALA A 87 11.57 5.68 -0.47
N GLN A 88 12.03 4.43 -0.28
CA GLN A 88 12.61 3.63 -1.36
C GLN A 88 11.60 3.26 -2.45
N LEU A 89 10.38 2.91 -2.06
CA LEU A 89 9.33 2.50 -2.99
C LEU A 89 8.79 3.65 -3.83
N THR A 90 8.65 4.84 -3.22
CA THR A 90 8.01 6.02 -3.80
C THR A 90 8.98 7.03 -4.38
N HIS A 91 10.27 6.91 -4.06
CA HIS A 91 11.31 7.92 -4.34
C HIS A 91 11.04 9.29 -3.71
N LEU A 92 10.13 9.37 -2.73
CA LEU A 92 9.88 10.59 -1.97
C LEU A 92 10.95 10.76 -0.89
N PRO A 93 11.50 11.96 -0.71
CA PRO A 93 12.29 12.27 0.46
C PRO A 93 11.40 12.26 1.72
N ILE A 94 11.63 11.30 2.61
CA ILE A 94 10.92 11.19 3.89
C ILE A 94 11.96 11.37 5.00
N THR A 95 11.81 12.40 5.85
CA THR A 95 12.74 12.72 6.92
C THR A 95 12.03 12.96 8.25
N VAL A 96 12.67 12.62 9.35
CA VAL A 96 12.14 12.91 10.70
C VAL A 96 12.71 14.22 11.18
N VAL A 97 11.83 15.11 11.67
CA VAL A 97 12.18 16.44 12.17
C VAL A 97 11.99 16.54 13.69
N ALA A 98 12.77 17.42 14.32
CA ALA A 98 12.75 17.57 15.78
C ALA A 98 11.55 18.41 16.29
N ARG A 99 11.04 19.33 15.47
CA ARG A 99 9.98 20.26 15.90
C ARG A 99 8.71 20.04 15.08
N ARG A 100 7.57 20.04 15.76
CA ARG A 100 6.26 19.97 15.13
C ARG A 100 6.03 21.05 14.05
N ALA A 101 6.55 22.25 14.27
CA ALA A 101 6.39 23.36 13.33
C ALA A 101 7.04 23.11 11.96
N ASP A 102 8.05 22.24 11.90
CA ASP A 102 8.78 21.92 10.68
C ASP A 102 8.14 20.74 9.92
N ALA A 103 7.14 20.07 10.54
CA ALA A 103 6.52 18.86 10.02
C ALA A 103 5.28 19.13 9.16
N ASN A 104 5.10 18.30 8.15
CA ASN A 104 3.86 18.17 7.39
C ASN A 104 3.19 16.79 7.58
N PHE A 105 3.85 15.87 8.30
CA PHE A 105 3.33 14.58 8.70
C PHE A 105 3.45 14.44 10.22
N ILE A 106 2.33 14.37 10.91
CA ILE A 106 2.27 14.32 12.38
C ILE A 106 1.87 12.91 12.79
N TRP A 107 2.65 12.31 13.69
CA TRP A 107 2.42 10.95 14.13
C TRP A 107 2.31 10.86 15.64
N TYR A 108 1.16 10.42 16.12
CA TYR A 108 0.86 10.27 17.55
C TYR A 108 0.95 8.80 17.96
N PHE A 109 1.80 8.51 18.93
CA PHE A 109 1.78 7.30 19.76
C PHE A 109 1.16 7.69 21.11
N THR A 110 -0.13 7.38 21.28
CA THR A 110 -0.93 7.89 22.38
C THR A 110 -1.67 6.78 23.13
N ARG A 111 -2.58 7.15 24.03
CA ARG A 111 -3.48 6.23 24.74
C ARG A 111 -4.89 6.34 24.20
N GLN A 112 -5.67 5.28 24.34
CA GLN A 112 -7.08 5.28 23.96
C GLN A 112 -7.88 6.39 24.70
N SER A 113 -7.53 6.69 25.96
CA SER A 113 -8.16 7.76 26.71
C SER A 113 -7.98 9.17 26.11
N GLU A 114 -6.91 9.41 25.36
CA GLU A 114 -6.63 10.70 24.72
C GLU A 114 -7.03 10.74 23.24
N TRP A 115 -7.36 9.60 22.65
CA TRP A 115 -7.59 9.44 21.22
C TRP A 115 -8.64 10.38 20.66
N GLN A 116 -9.83 10.41 21.26
CA GLN A 116 -10.93 11.28 20.81
C GLN A 116 -10.55 12.77 20.81
N LYS A 117 -9.79 13.20 21.83
CA LYS A 117 -9.33 14.59 21.92
C LYS A 117 -8.36 14.93 20.79
N ILE A 118 -7.43 14.02 20.49
CA ILE A 118 -6.45 14.21 19.40
C ILE A 118 -7.16 14.21 18.05
N ILE A 119 -8.07 13.27 17.80
CA ILE A 119 -8.87 13.21 16.57
C ILE A 119 -9.63 14.52 16.37
N ARG A 120 -10.32 15.00 17.39
CA ARG A 120 -11.07 16.27 17.33
C ARG A 120 -10.15 17.43 16.97
N THR A 121 -8.97 17.49 17.55
CA THR A 121 -8.01 18.58 17.35
C THR A 121 -7.36 18.54 15.98
N GLU A 122 -6.95 17.36 15.52
CA GLU A 122 -6.14 17.19 14.29
C GLU A 122 -6.97 16.96 13.03
N LEU A 123 -8.05 16.16 13.16
CA LEU A 123 -8.89 15.72 12.04
C LEU A 123 -10.26 16.37 12.02
N GLY A 124 -10.70 16.94 13.15
CA GLY A 124 -12.00 17.60 13.30
C GLY A 124 -13.09 16.71 13.89
N GLU A 125 -14.18 17.32 14.33
CA GLU A 125 -15.28 16.66 15.06
C GLU A 125 -15.92 15.52 14.25
N LYS A 126 -16.06 15.68 12.93
CA LYS A 126 -16.68 14.69 12.05
C LYS A 126 -15.91 13.36 12.00
N ALA A 127 -14.60 13.39 12.18
CA ALA A 127 -13.76 12.19 12.19
C ALA A 127 -14.06 11.28 13.41
N LEU A 128 -14.68 11.80 14.46
CA LEU A 128 -15.12 11.00 15.61
C LEU A 128 -16.19 9.95 15.26
N ASN A 129 -16.95 10.16 14.20
CA ASN A 129 -17.95 9.19 13.76
C ASN A 129 -17.33 7.87 13.26
N ASN A 130 -16.05 7.90 12.92
CA ASN A 130 -15.30 6.77 12.33
C ASN A 130 -14.51 5.97 13.38
N ILE A 131 -14.64 6.29 14.67
CA ILE A 131 -13.91 5.59 15.76
C ILE A 131 -14.42 4.16 15.98
N TYR A 132 -15.71 3.91 15.72
CA TYR A 132 -16.31 2.61 15.98
C TYR A 132 -15.74 1.55 15.01
N GLY A 133 -15.11 0.54 15.60
CA GLY A 133 -14.44 -0.53 14.85
C GLY A 133 -13.00 -0.26 14.48
N SER A 134 -12.53 0.99 14.58
CA SER A 134 -11.13 1.33 14.27
C SER A 134 -10.22 1.10 15.47
N VAL A 135 -9.00 0.61 15.21
CA VAL A 135 -7.94 0.41 16.20
C VAL A 135 -6.91 1.54 16.16
N CYS A 136 -6.74 2.14 15.00
CA CYS A 136 -5.87 3.28 14.70
C CYS A 136 -6.54 4.13 13.61
N MET A 137 -5.96 5.26 13.25
CA MET A 137 -6.57 6.16 12.29
C MET A 137 -5.52 7.06 11.64
N PHE A 138 -5.70 7.32 10.35
CA PHE A 138 -5.02 8.42 9.67
C PHE A 138 -6.02 9.48 9.20
N GLY A 139 -5.47 10.60 8.78
CA GLY A 139 -6.22 11.62 8.06
C GLY A 139 -5.28 12.50 7.26
N VAL A 140 -5.76 13.00 6.13
CA VAL A 140 -4.99 13.86 5.23
C VAL A 140 -5.70 15.19 4.99
N LYS A 141 -4.92 16.22 4.68
CA LYS A 141 -5.42 17.50 4.16
C LYS A 141 -4.91 17.65 2.74
N LEU A 142 -5.85 17.70 1.81
CA LEU A 142 -5.55 17.91 0.40
C LEU A 142 -5.59 19.40 0.07
N ASP A 143 -4.80 19.78 -0.92
CA ASP A 143 -4.94 21.05 -1.60
C ASP A 143 -6.25 21.01 -2.41
N PRO A 144 -7.15 22.00 -2.27
CA PRO A 144 -8.46 21.97 -2.88
C PRO A 144 -8.42 22.03 -4.42
N ASP A 145 -7.38 22.63 -4.99
CA ASP A 145 -7.25 22.84 -6.44
C ASP A 145 -6.47 21.71 -7.11
N SER A 146 -5.30 21.36 -6.54
CA SER A 146 -4.40 20.35 -7.12
C SER A 146 -4.64 18.92 -6.64
N HIS A 147 -5.39 18.72 -5.56
CA HIS A 147 -5.57 17.44 -4.86
C HIS A 147 -4.27 16.84 -4.33
N GLU A 148 -3.21 17.62 -4.23
CA GLU A 148 -1.97 17.17 -3.58
C GLU A 148 -2.16 17.02 -2.08
N ILE A 149 -1.53 16.00 -1.50
CA ILE A 149 -1.52 15.85 -0.05
C ILE A 149 -0.57 16.92 0.54
N ARG A 150 -1.11 17.80 1.39
CA ARG A 150 -0.35 18.88 2.05
C ARG A 150 0.03 18.53 3.48
N ARG A 151 -0.79 17.72 4.13
CA ARG A 151 -0.55 17.29 5.51
C ARG A 151 -1.16 15.92 5.74
N ALA A 152 -0.50 15.10 6.56
CA ALA A 152 -1.06 13.89 7.10
C ALA A 152 -0.95 13.86 8.63
N THR A 153 -1.85 13.11 9.24
CA THR A 153 -1.82 12.81 10.68
C THR A 153 -2.12 11.33 10.86
N VAL A 154 -1.27 10.61 11.58
CA VAL A 154 -1.48 9.23 12.01
C VAL A 154 -1.65 9.23 13.52
N ILE A 155 -2.65 8.51 14.03
CA ILE A 155 -2.96 8.44 15.45
C ILE A 155 -3.09 6.99 15.86
N ILE A 156 -2.16 6.50 16.68
CA ILE A 156 -2.11 5.12 17.17
C ILE A 156 -2.29 5.11 18.69
N PRO A 157 -3.45 4.68 19.19
CA PRO A 157 -3.65 4.41 20.61
C PRO A 157 -2.95 3.08 20.96
N VAL A 158 -1.70 3.15 21.41
CA VAL A 158 -0.79 2.01 21.55
C VAL A 158 -1.32 0.93 22.50
N ASP A 159 -2.00 1.32 23.57
CA ASP A 159 -2.63 0.38 24.49
C ASP A 159 -3.75 -0.44 23.82
N GLN A 160 -4.60 0.21 23.04
CA GLN A 160 -5.64 -0.45 22.23
C GLN A 160 -5.03 -1.28 21.11
N ALA A 161 -4.11 -0.72 20.32
CA ALA A 161 -3.47 -1.43 19.21
C ALA A 161 -2.74 -2.70 19.69
N ARG A 162 -2.08 -2.65 20.84
CA ARG A 162 -1.45 -3.83 21.46
C ARG A 162 -2.46 -4.86 21.94
N SER A 163 -3.56 -4.44 22.57
CA SER A 163 -4.58 -5.36 23.06
C SER A 163 -5.27 -6.15 21.93
N HIS A 164 -5.29 -5.60 20.73
CA HIS A 164 -5.79 -6.25 19.52
C HIS A 164 -4.70 -6.95 18.69
N GLY A 165 -3.43 -6.90 19.13
CA GLY A 165 -2.30 -7.47 18.37
C GLY A 165 -2.00 -6.70 17.07
N LYS A 166 -2.47 -5.44 16.94
CA LYS A 166 -2.45 -4.65 15.70
C LYS A 166 -1.45 -3.49 15.70
N LEU A 167 -0.54 -3.38 16.69
CA LEU A 167 0.37 -2.25 16.75
C LEU A 167 1.25 -2.12 15.51
N LEU A 168 1.79 -3.24 15.02
CA LEU A 168 2.63 -3.25 13.82
C LEU A 168 1.80 -2.97 12.56
N GLY A 169 0.64 -3.61 12.43
CA GLY A 169 -0.31 -3.35 11.34
C GLY A 169 -0.70 -1.89 11.28
N CYS A 170 -1.11 -1.27 12.39
CA CYS A 170 -1.42 0.16 12.48
C CYS A 170 -0.27 1.06 12.02
N ILE A 171 0.98 0.73 12.39
CA ILE A 171 2.15 1.53 11.96
C ILE A 171 2.31 1.47 10.44
N ILE A 172 2.19 0.29 9.85
CA ILE A 172 2.42 0.05 8.42
C ILE A 172 1.23 0.57 7.59
N GLU A 173 0.02 0.19 7.95
CA GLU A 173 -1.21 0.51 7.23
C GLU A 173 -1.47 2.01 7.18
N GLU A 174 -1.62 2.67 8.36
CA GLU A 174 -1.99 4.08 8.44
C GLU A 174 -0.96 5.01 7.77
N SER A 175 0.33 4.68 7.89
CA SER A 175 1.36 5.49 7.24
C SER A 175 1.42 5.26 5.72
N THR A 176 1.04 4.08 5.24
CA THR A 176 0.97 3.78 3.81
C THR A 176 -0.28 4.42 3.19
N GLN A 177 -1.43 4.33 3.87
CA GLN A 177 -2.66 5.02 3.45
C GLN A 177 -2.43 6.54 3.37
N ALA A 178 -1.70 7.11 4.33
CA ALA A 178 -1.35 8.53 4.33
C ALA A 178 -0.49 8.99 3.13
N LEU A 179 -0.01 8.06 2.29
CA LEU A 179 0.67 8.37 1.04
C LEU A 179 -0.26 8.51 -0.17
N GLY A 180 -1.56 8.18 -0.02
CA GLY A 180 -2.55 8.34 -1.08
C GLY A 180 -3.29 7.05 -1.48
N LEU A 181 -3.17 5.99 -0.67
CA LEU A 181 -3.94 4.75 -0.80
C LEU A 181 -4.97 4.71 0.34
N PHE A 182 -6.07 5.48 0.20
CA PHE A 182 -6.90 5.90 1.32
C PHE A 182 -7.97 4.91 1.77
N ASN A 183 -8.27 3.90 0.96
CA ASN A 183 -9.43 3.06 1.18
C ASN A 183 -9.08 1.59 1.38
N ASP A 184 -9.76 0.98 2.35
CA ASP A 184 -9.74 -0.47 2.50
C ASP A 184 -10.72 -1.11 1.52
N SER A 185 -10.32 -2.25 0.96
CA SER A 185 -11.13 -2.90 -0.06
C SER A 185 -11.01 -4.42 -0.02
N GLU A 186 -12.15 -5.10 0.08
CA GLU A 186 -12.22 -6.56 -0.09
C GLU A 186 -11.75 -7.03 -1.47
N GLN A 187 -11.66 -6.14 -2.45
CA GLN A 187 -11.22 -6.44 -3.80
C GLN A 187 -9.69 -6.39 -3.97
N ALA A 188 -8.95 -5.95 -2.95
CA ALA A 188 -7.50 -5.83 -2.96
C ALA A 188 -6.82 -6.97 -2.17
N TYR A 189 -7.14 -8.24 -2.42
CA TYR A 189 -6.50 -9.37 -1.73
C TYR A 189 -5.37 -9.99 -2.58
N PRO A 190 -4.18 -10.28 -1.99
CA PRO A 190 -3.74 -9.97 -0.63
C PRO A 190 -3.20 -8.53 -0.53
N SER A 191 -3.65 -7.78 0.45
CA SER A 191 -3.23 -6.41 0.68
C SER A 191 -3.36 -6.07 2.16
N ILE A 192 -2.54 -5.14 2.67
CA ILE A 192 -2.73 -4.60 4.01
C ILE A 192 -4.03 -3.80 4.11
N PHE A 193 -4.54 -3.29 2.97
CA PHE A 193 -5.83 -2.61 2.84
C PHE A 193 -7.02 -3.57 2.68
N ASN A 194 -6.89 -4.80 3.20
CA ASN A 194 -7.95 -5.80 3.15
C ASN A 194 -7.99 -6.56 4.47
N ASP A 195 -9.05 -6.37 5.24
CA ASP A 195 -9.25 -6.96 6.57
C ASP A 195 -9.14 -8.49 6.62
N LYS A 196 -9.26 -9.16 5.46
CA LYS A 196 -9.12 -10.62 5.35
C LYS A 196 -7.66 -11.07 5.17
N THR A 197 -6.74 -10.13 4.96
CA THR A 197 -5.31 -10.43 4.85
C THR A 197 -4.74 -10.68 6.25
N PRO A 198 -4.11 -11.84 6.50
CA PRO A 198 -3.62 -12.17 7.85
C PRO A 198 -2.33 -11.45 8.24
N ASP A 199 -1.61 -10.89 7.28
CA ASP A 199 -0.30 -10.27 7.48
C ASP A 199 -0.42 -8.78 7.78
N ASP A 200 0.40 -8.29 8.71
CA ASP A 200 0.52 -6.88 9.06
C ASP A 200 1.63 -6.16 8.24
N PHE A 201 2.16 -6.78 7.18
CA PHE A 201 3.21 -6.22 6.32
C PHE A 201 2.69 -5.93 4.91
N LEU A 202 3.40 -5.02 4.21
CA LEU A 202 3.08 -4.76 2.80
C LEU A 202 3.21 -6.02 1.96
N SER A 203 2.13 -6.40 1.30
CA SER A 203 2.10 -7.45 0.31
C SER A 203 2.81 -7.02 -0.99
N PRO A 204 3.12 -7.95 -1.91
CA PRO A 204 3.60 -7.58 -3.24
C PRO A 204 2.63 -6.67 -4.00
N LEU A 205 1.31 -6.84 -3.79
CA LEU A 205 0.28 -5.98 -4.39
C LEU A 205 0.41 -4.54 -3.87
N ASP A 206 0.56 -4.34 -2.56
CA ASP A 206 0.70 -3.00 -1.97
C ASP A 206 1.92 -2.26 -2.50
N ILE A 207 3.04 -2.98 -2.67
CA ILE A 207 4.25 -2.42 -3.28
C ILE A 207 3.99 -1.97 -4.72
N ILE A 208 3.25 -2.76 -5.49
CA ILE A 208 2.89 -2.38 -6.87
C ILE A 208 1.95 -1.18 -6.88
N LEU A 209 0.92 -1.16 -6.01
CA LEU A 209 0.00 -0.03 -5.91
C LEU A 209 0.73 1.28 -5.54
N LEU A 210 1.64 1.23 -4.56
CA LEU A 210 2.48 2.38 -4.19
C LEU A 210 3.37 2.84 -5.35
N LYS A 211 4.06 1.93 -6.02
CA LYS A 211 4.92 2.29 -7.16
C LYS A 211 4.12 2.88 -8.31
N LEU A 212 2.95 2.33 -8.62
CA LEU A 212 2.05 2.90 -9.63
C LEU A 212 1.62 4.31 -9.24
N LEU A 213 1.16 4.50 -8.00
CA LEU A 213 0.75 5.82 -7.50
C LEU A 213 1.84 6.87 -7.69
N TYR A 214 3.10 6.50 -7.47
CA TYR A 214 4.24 7.41 -7.56
C TYR A 214 4.96 7.40 -8.92
N GLU A 215 4.41 6.73 -9.93
CA GLU A 215 4.93 6.92 -11.30
C GLU A 215 4.81 8.40 -11.71
N PRO A 216 5.86 8.97 -12.36
CA PRO A 216 5.87 10.38 -12.71
C PRO A 216 4.74 10.82 -13.64
N THR A 217 4.22 9.90 -14.46
CA THR A 217 3.12 10.13 -15.38
C THR A 217 1.77 10.29 -14.71
N LEU A 218 1.62 9.82 -13.47
CA LEU A 218 0.39 9.96 -12.67
C LEU A 218 0.52 11.20 -11.78
N THR A 219 -0.37 12.17 -11.93
CA THR A 219 -0.36 13.40 -11.13
C THR A 219 -1.63 13.55 -10.31
N SER A 220 -1.53 14.21 -9.15
CA SER A 220 -2.69 14.57 -8.34
C SER A 220 -3.73 15.31 -9.17
N GLY A 221 -5.01 15.16 -8.85
CA GLY A 221 -6.14 15.75 -9.58
C GLY A 221 -6.63 14.96 -10.80
N MET A 222 -5.91 13.91 -11.23
CA MET A 222 -6.37 13.06 -12.34
C MET A 222 -7.66 12.35 -12.00
N SER A 223 -8.60 12.31 -12.97
CA SER A 223 -9.85 11.56 -12.87
C SER A 223 -9.66 10.09 -13.26
N PRO A 224 -10.57 9.19 -12.89
CA PRO A 224 -10.52 7.78 -13.29
C PRO A 224 -10.37 7.59 -14.80
N SER A 225 -11.10 8.36 -15.61
CA SER A 225 -11.05 8.27 -17.07
C SER A 225 -9.70 8.65 -17.68
N VAL A 226 -8.95 9.55 -17.04
CA VAL A 226 -7.58 9.92 -17.45
C VAL A 226 -6.58 8.88 -16.96
N LEU A 227 -6.77 8.34 -15.76
CA LEU A 227 -5.88 7.37 -15.13
C LEU A 227 -5.91 6.01 -15.84
N GLN A 228 -7.08 5.53 -16.23
CA GLN A 228 -7.26 4.17 -16.74
C GLN A 228 -6.30 3.80 -17.89
N PRO A 229 -6.22 4.56 -18.99
CA PRO A 229 -5.30 4.21 -20.09
C PRO A 229 -3.82 4.29 -19.67
N LEU A 230 -3.47 5.20 -18.76
CA LEU A 230 -2.11 5.32 -18.26
C LEU A 230 -1.74 4.12 -17.37
N LEU A 231 -2.64 3.67 -16.49
CA LEU A 231 -2.43 2.50 -15.66
C LEU A 231 -2.27 1.24 -16.51
N GLN A 232 -3.09 1.05 -17.54
CA GLN A 232 -2.98 -0.09 -18.44
C GLN A 232 -1.62 -0.12 -19.15
N GLN A 233 -1.15 1.02 -19.63
CA GLN A 233 0.18 1.14 -20.23
C GLN A 233 1.29 0.83 -19.22
N LEU A 234 1.23 1.39 -18.00
CA LEU A 234 2.20 1.15 -16.95
C LEU A 234 2.24 -0.33 -16.52
N LEU A 235 1.09 -0.97 -16.40
CA LEU A 235 1.01 -2.39 -16.02
C LEU A 235 1.63 -3.30 -17.07
N LEU A 236 1.45 -3.01 -18.36
CA LEU A 236 2.14 -3.73 -19.43
C LEU A 236 3.66 -3.57 -19.32
N GLN A 237 4.13 -2.34 -19.08
CA GLN A 237 5.56 -2.07 -18.85
C GLN A 237 6.10 -2.81 -17.61
N TYR A 238 5.33 -2.82 -16.51
CA TYR A 238 5.70 -3.52 -15.27
C TYR A 238 5.86 -5.03 -15.47
N GLN A 239 4.98 -5.65 -16.26
CA GLN A 239 5.10 -7.05 -16.62
C GLN A 239 6.37 -7.31 -17.44
N GLN A 240 6.61 -6.51 -18.49
CA GLN A 240 7.78 -6.65 -19.36
C GLN A 240 9.11 -6.44 -18.63
N GLN A 241 9.12 -5.53 -17.65
CA GLN A 241 10.30 -5.20 -16.84
C GLN A 241 10.50 -6.12 -15.63
N GLY A 242 9.61 -7.08 -15.40
CA GLY A 242 9.68 -7.99 -14.25
C GLY A 242 9.44 -7.33 -12.89
N LYS A 243 8.80 -6.14 -12.86
CA LYS A 243 8.53 -5.39 -11.61
C LYS A 243 7.63 -6.16 -10.64
N LEU A 244 6.76 -7.05 -11.13
CA LEU A 244 5.91 -7.90 -10.25
C LEU A 244 6.77 -8.88 -9.43
N LYS A 245 7.74 -9.54 -10.08
CA LYS A 245 8.70 -10.42 -9.37
C LYS A 245 9.57 -9.64 -8.40
N GLN A 246 9.96 -8.42 -8.78
CA GLN A 246 10.71 -7.54 -7.89
C GLN A 246 9.90 -7.13 -6.66
N ALA A 247 8.60 -6.85 -6.81
CA ALA A 247 7.72 -6.54 -5.68
C ALA A 247 7.60 -7.71 -4.70
N LEU A 248 7.50 -8.95 -5.20
CA LEU A 248 7.52 -10.16 -4.37
C LEU A 248 8.83 -10.29 -3.57
N TYR A 249 9.97 -9.98 -4.17
CA TYR A 249 11.24 -9.94 -3.46
C TYR A 249 11.26 -8.83 -2.40
N GLN A 250 10.84 -7.63 -2.76
CA GLN A 250 10.86 -6.46 -1.88
C GLN A 250 9.92 -6.62 -0.67
N SER A 251 8.76 -7.26 -0.82
CA SER A 251 7.85 -7.52 0.30
C SER A 251 8.47 -8.44 1.35
N ARG A 252 9.27 -9.42 0.93
CA ARG A 252 9.91 -10.40 1.82
C ARG A 252 11.19 -9.90 2.48
N HIS A 253 11.87 -8.92 1.86
CA HIS A 253 13.17 -8.40 2.31
C HIS A 253 13.08 -6.92 2.71
N ALA A 254 11.89 -6.45 3.05
CA ALA A 254 11.74 -5.13 3.64
C ALA A 254 12.43 -5.09 5.02
N PRO A 255 13.17 -4.03 5.39
CA PRO A 255 13.88 -3.96 6.68
C PRO A 255 12.99 -4.24 7.88
N ILE A 256 11.74 -3.76 7.83
CA ILE A 256 10.76 -4.01 8.90
C ILE A 256 10.34 -5.48 8.99
N VAL A 257 10.27 -6.20 7.85
CA VAL A 257 9.98 -7.64 7.81
C VAL A 257 11.16 -8.44 8.36
N GLU A 258 12.39 -8.10 8.00
CA GLU A 258 13.60 -8.75 8.50
C GLU A 258 13.75 -8.59 10.02
N GLN A 259 13.35 -7.44 10.57
CA GLN A 259 13.46 -7.14 12.00
C GLN A 259 12.29 -7.70 12.83
N PHE A 260 11.06 -7.63 12.34
CA PHE A 260 9.83 -7.90 13.12
C PHE A 260 8.95 -9.01 12.53
N GLY A 261 9.27 -9.58 11.39
CA GLY A 261 8.47 -10.62 10.69
C GLY A 261 8.80 -12.06 11.10
N ARG A 262 9.47 -12.28 12.24
CA ARG A 262 9.87 -13.62 12.75
C ARG A 262 8.98 -14.07 13.87
#